data_fc019a7217025c2dd61b9e127a01b658
#
_entry.id   fc019a7217025c2dd61b9e127a01b658
#
_cell.length_a   1.000
_cell.length_b   1.000
_cell.length_c   1.000
_cell.angle_alpha   90.00
_cell.angle_beta   90.00
_cell.angle_gamma   90.00
#
_symmetry.space_group_name_H-M   'P 1'
#
loop_
_entity.id
_entity.type
_entity.pdbx_description
1 polymer ?
#
loop_
_entity_poly.entity_id
_entity_poly.type
_entity_poly.pdbx_seq_one_letter_code
_entity_poly.pdbx_strand_id
1 'polypeptide(L)'
;FCPHGFIFIEFTILKDEIMKFASKLFNKLKYLTMIVLVTTVVSCDSWLDLGSEDRIMENTLFSSQAGFMTALNGVYIELLNSSLYGGTLSYKTFDILAQYYDCDKDEQTWQKLSTFDQTAKKGQVSGLWSKVYTLLVNVNTIIEACDERKEVLNSEYYHVIKGEALALRGLLHFEVFRVFGPIYSVDPETECMPYSESSDLKVR
;
A
#
# COMPACT_ATOMS: atom_id res chain seq x y z
N PHE A 1 24.88 -39.21 -77.44
CA PHE A 1 25.35 -39.25 -76.07
C PHE A 1 25.04 -37.86 -75.44
N CYS A 2 24.03 -37.83 -74.54
CA CYS A 2 23.60 -36.59 -73.88
C CYS A 2 24.31 -36.48 -72.51
N PRO A 3 24.98 -35.37 -72.24
CA PRO A 3 25.65 -35.15 -70.93
C PRO A 3 24.73 -34.50 -69.88
N HIS A 4 23.39 -34.54 -70.03
CA HIS A 4 22.46 -33.84 -69.10
C HIS A 4 22.18 -34.57 -67.76
N GLY A 5 22.59 -35.81 -67.59
CA GLY A 5 22.31 -36.58 -66.35
C GLY A 5 23.26 -36.27 -65.20
N PHE A 6 24.48 -35.80 -65.45
CA PHE A 6 25.49 -35.61 -64.41
C PHE A 6 25.29 -34.29 -63.61
N ILE A 7 24.84 -33.24 -64.26
CA ILE A 7 24.61 -31.91 -63.65
C ILE A 7 23.42 -31.96 -62.68
N PHE A 8 22.42 -32.77 -62.96
CA PHE A 8 21.22 -32.88 -62.12
C PHE A 8 21.50 -33.59 -60.79
N ILE A 9 22.39 -34.57 -60.80
CA ILE A 9 22.77 -35.34 -59.60
C ILE A 9 23.63 -34.49 -58.67
N GLU A 10 24.56 -33.67 -59.16
CA GLU A 10 25.37 -32.77 -58.34
C GLU A 10 24.51 -31.66 -57.71
N PHE A 11 23.54 -31.14 -58.40
CA PHE A 11 22.63 -30.11 -57.91
C PHE A 11 21.73 -30.63 -56.78
N THR A 12 21.33 -31.89 -56.84
CA THR A 12 20.51 -32.55 -55.80
C THR A 12 21.31 -32.82 -54.55
N ILE A 13 22.53 -33.26 -54.65
CA ILE A 13 23.45 -33.54 -53.55
C ILE A 13 23.80 -32.20 -52.81
N LEU A 14 24.08 -31.15 -53.58
CA LEU A 14 24.42 -29.85 -53.00
C LEU A 14 23.21 -29.25 -52.24
N LYS A 15 22.00 -29.41 -52.75
CA LYS A 15 20.76 -28.99 -52.09
C LYS A 15 20.51 -29.73 -50.77
N ASP A 16 20.79 -31.06 -50.71
CA ASP A 16 20.62 -31.83 -49.50
C ASP A 16 21.67 -31.49 -48.45
N GLU A 17 22.91 -31.19 -48.82
CA GLU A 17 23.94 -30.71 -47.92
C GLU A 17 23.63 -29.32 -47.35
N ILE A 18 23.12 -28.40 -48.21
CA ILE A 18 22.67 -27.06 -47.77
C ILE A 18 21.52 -27.20 -46.80
N MET A 19 20.55 -28.06 -47.06
CA MET A 19 19.39 -28.26 -46.17
C MET A 19 19.81 -28.86 -44.84
N LYS A 20 20.74 -29.82 -44.83
CA LYS A 20 21.31 -30.39 -43.58
C LYS A 20 22.07 -29.35 -42.78
N PHE A 21 22.87 -28.50 -43.45
CA PHE A 21 23.57 -27.40 -42.80
C PHE A 21 22.60 -26.38 -42.22
N ALA A 22 21.60 -25.96 -42.98
CA ALA A 22 20.57 -25.05 -42.55
C ALA A 22 19.77 -25.59 -41.34
N SER A 23 19.43 -26.89 -41.34
CA SER A 23 18.71 -27.52 -40.22
C SER A 23 19.56 -27.58 -38.94
N LYS A 24 20.87 -27.88 -39.07
CA LYS A 24 21.81 -27.85 -37.94
C LYS A 24 21.99 -26.43 -37.37
N LEU A 25 22.08 -25.42 -38.25
CA LEU A 25 22.18 -24.03 -37.84
C LEU A 25 20.90 -23.57 -37.13
N PHE A 26 19.74 -23.93 -37.68
CA PHE A 26 18.42 -23.60 -37.09
C PHE A 26 18.25 -24.24 -35.72
N ASN A 27 18.66 -25.48 -35.54
CA ASN A 27 18.64 -26.15 -34.23
C ASN A 27 19.58 -25.49 -33.22
N LYS A 28 20.79 -25.12 -33.64
CA LYS A 28 21.74 -24.39 -32.76
C LYS A 28 21.17 -23.02 -32.34
N LEU A 29 20.55 -22.30 -33.27
CA LEU A 29 19.90 -21.01 -32.98
C LEU A 29 18.73 -21.19 -32.02
N LYS A 30 17.92 -22.23 -32.18
CA LYS A 30 16.81 -22.57 -31.28
C LYS A 30 17.25 -22.88 -29.84
N TYR A 31 18.38 -23.58 -29.67
CA TYR A 31 18.98 -23.82 -28.35
C TYR A 31 19.56 -22.53 -27.76
N LEU A 32 20.17 -21.67 -28.57
CA LEU A 32 20.70 -20.39 -28.12
C LEU A 32 19.59 -19.45 -27.66
N THR A 33 18.48 -19.35 -28.40
CA THR A 33 17.31 -18.54 -28.02
C THR A 33 16.66 -19.11 -26.75
N MET A 34 16.61 -20.44 -26.59
CA MET A 34 16.05 -21.05 -25.38
C MET A 34 16.92 -20.76 -24.15
N ILE A 35 18.26 -20.79 -24.27
CA ILE A 35 19.18 -20.44 -23.18
C ILE A 35 19.03 -18.96 -22.80
N VAL A 36 18.94 -18.05 -23.77
CA VAL A 36 18.73 -16.61 -23.52
C VAL A 36 17.39 -16.37 -22.84
N LEU A 37 16.31 -17.08 -23.22
CA LEU A 37 15.00 -16.96 -22.61
C LEU A 37 15.01 -17.45 -21.13
N VAL A 38 15.73 -18.53 -20.83
CA VAL A 38 15.86 -19.07 -19.47
C VAL A 38 16.68 -18.15 -18.57
N THR A 39 17.72 -17.50 -19.10
CA THR A 39 18.56 -16.56 -18.31
C THR A 39 17.84 -15.26 -17.98
N THR A 40 16.85 -14.83 -18.77
CA THR A 40 16.08 -13.61 -18.48
C THR A 40 15.04 -13.81 -17.36
N VAL A 41 14.65 -15.05 -17.04
CA VAL A 41 13.63 -15.31 -15.99
C VAL A 41 14.25 -15.36 -14.59
N VAL A 42 15.56 -15.54 -14.46
CA VAL A 42 16.25 -15.70 -13.16
C VAL A 42 16.75 -14.35 -12.58
N SER A 43 16.63 -13.24 -13.33
CA SER A 43 17.27 -11.96 -12.98
C SER A 43 16.39 -10.97 -12.19
N CYS A 44 15.20 -11.34 -11.73
CA CYS A 44 14.24 -10.34 -11.19
C CYS A 44 13.97 -10.43 -9.69
N ASP A 45 14.61 -11.32 -8.91
CA ASP A 45 14.30 -11.42 -7.47
C ASP A 45 14.84 -10.27 -6.63
N SER A 46 15.96 -9.65 -7.01
CA SER A 46 16.55 -8.55 -6.22
C SER A 46 16.03 -7.16 -6.60
N TRP A 47 15.39 -7.00 -7.79
CA TRP A 47 14.84 -5.69 -8.19
C TRP A 47 13.41 -5.46 -7.70
N LEU A 48 12.71 -6.51 -7.28
CA LEU A 48 11.35 -6.42 -6.74
C LEU A 48 11.32 -6.33 -5.21
N ASP A 49 12.47 -6.30 -4.55
CA ASP A 49 12.57 -6.10 -3.10
C ASP A 49 12.45 -4.62 -2.75
N LEU A 50 11.26 -4.06 -3.03
CA LEU A 50 10.85 -2.71 -2.62
C LEU A 50 10.77 -2.55 -1.08
N GLY A 51 10.90 -3.65 -0.34
CA GLY A 51 10.93 -3.65 1.12
C GLY A 51 12.24 -3.20 1.73
N SER A 52 13.30 -3.04 0.94
CA SER A 52 14.64 -2.73 1.44
C SER A 52 14.83 -1.23 1.76
N GLU A 53 14.28 -0.33 0.96
CA GLU A 53 14.43 1.13 1.20
C GLU A 53 13.58 1.59 2.39
N ASP A 54 12.34 1.15 2.48
CA ASP A 54 11.46 1.50 3.60
C ASP A 54 12.00 0.99 4.94
N ARG A 55 12.55 -0.23 4.99
CA ARG A 55 13.20 -0.78 6.20
C ARG A 55 14.48 -0.05 6.56
N ILE A 56 15.28 0.41 5.59
CA ILE A 56 16.48 1.20 5.85
C ILE A 56 16.08 2.56 6.43
N MET A 57 15.05 3.20 5.89
CA MET A 57 14.52 4.45 6.40
C MET A 57 13.95 4.29 7.82
N GLU A 58 13.19 3.26 8.08
CA GLU A 58 12.66 2.92 9.40
C GLU A 58 13.77 2.64 10.41
N ASN A 59 14.77 1.82 10.04
CA ASN A 59 15.92 1.54 10.88
C ASN A 59 16.71 2.80 11.23
N THR A 60 16.85 3.73 10.29
CA THR A 60 17.52 5.01 10.51
C THR A 60 16.68 5.93 11.40
N LEU A 61 15.38 6.01 11.16
CA LEU A 61 14.45 6.85 11.92
C LEU A 61 14.45 6.44 13.41
N PHE A 62 14.28 5.16 13.70
CA PHE A 62 14.22 4.65 15.08
C PHE A 62 15.59 4.29 15.68
N SER A 63 16.69 4.81 15.12
CA SER A 63 18.04 4.66 15.70
C SER A 63 18.35 5.64 16.83
N SER A 64 17.49 6.61 17.07
CA SER A 64 17.67 7.64 18.09
C SER A 64 16.35 8.09 18.70
N GLN A 65 16.39 8.55 19.97
CA GLN A 65 15.24 9.13 20.64
C GLN A 65 14.60 10.29 19.86
N ALA A 66 15.41 11.13 19.22
CA ALA A 66 14.93 12.22 18.37
C ALA A 66 14.13 11.70 17.15
N GLY A 67 14.52 10.56 16.59
CA GLY A 67 13.80 9.92 15.51
C GLY A 67 12.42 9.42 15.93
N PHE A 68 12.29 8.82 17.13
CA PHE A 68 10.97 8.44 17.69
C PHE A 68 10.06 9.66 17.87
N MET A 69 10.59 10.75 18.41
CA MET A 69 9.83 12.00 18.55
C MET A 69 9.42 12.57 17.19
N THR A 70 10.29 12.46 16.19
CA THR A 70 9.99 12.91 14.83
C THR A 70 8.88 12.08 14.21
N ALA A 71 8.89 10.75 14.37
CA ALA A 71 7.84 9.87 13.91
C ALA A 71 6.48 10.22 14.56
N LEU A 72 6.46 10.40 15.86
CA LEU A 72 5.26 10.78 16.63
C LEU A 72 4.72 12.14 16.17
N ASN A 73 5.59 13.15 16.02
CA ASN A 73 5.22 14.46 15.49
C ASN A 73 4.67 14.37 14.06
N GLY A 74 5.20 13.46 13.24
CA GLY A 74 4.67 13.18 11.90
C GLY A 74 3.22 12.73 11.92
N VAL A 75 2.82 11.90 12.89
CA VAL A 75 1.42 11.50 13.08
C VAL A 75 0.55 12.72 13.43
N TYR A 76 1.00 13.59 14.34
CA TYR A 76 0.25 14.81 14.69
C TYR A 76 0.12 15.77 13.50
N ILE A 77 1.16 15.91 12.67
CA ILE A 77 1.10 16.74 11.44
C ILE A 77 0.07 16.15 10.47
N GLU A 78 0.06 14.84 10.27
CA GLU A 78 -0.93 14.20 9.39
C GLU A 78 -2.37 14.32 9.93
N LEU A 79 -2.57 14.38 11.24
CA LEU A 79 -3.89 14.65 11.83
C LEU A 79 -4.45 16.02 11.43
N LEU A 80 -3.61 17.00 11.08
CA LEU A 80 -4.04 18.31 10.56
C LEU A 80 -4.52 18.27 9.10
N ASN A 81 -4.45 17.13 8.44
CA ASN A 81 -4.98 16.99 7.08
C ASN A 81 -6.48 17.32 7.03
N SER A 82 -6.92 17.96 5.94
CA SER A 82 -8.31 18.37 5.74
C SER A 82 -9.33 17.21 5.75
N SER A 83 -8.88 15.99 5.47
CA SER A 83 -9.69 14.77 5.59
C SER A 83 -9.83 14.28 7.04
N LEU A 84 -9.06 14.82 7.97
CA LEU A 84 -9.07 14.50 9.39
C LEU A 84 -9.44 15.72 10.24
N TYR A 85 -8.68 16.04 11.28
CA TYR A 85 -8.97 17.15 12.19
C TYR A 85 -8.77 18.55 11.57
N GLY A 86 -8.04 18.66 10.45
CA GLY A 86 -7.98 19.91 9.66
C GLY A 86 -9.30 20.25 8.95
N GLY A 87 -10.33 19.44 9.04
CA GLY A 87 -11.62 19.70 8.41
C GLY A 87 -12.70 18.69 8.74
N THR A 88 -12.63 17.51 8.14
CA THR A 88 -13.70 16.49 8.15
C THR A 88 -14.14 16.07 9.55
N LEU A 89 -13.21 15.82 10.46
CA LEU A 89 -13.49 15.35 11.83
C LEU A 89 -13.77 16.48 12.82
N SER A 90 -13.49 17.73 12.49
CA SER A 90 -13.66 18.87 13.40
C SER A 90 -14.94 19.68 13.11
N TYR A 91 -14.93 20.49 12.07
CA TYR A 91 -15.98 21.50 11.80
C TYR A 91 -16.74 21.30 10.48
N LYS A 92 -16.50 20.20 9.74
CA LYS A 92 -17.08 20.04 8.40
C LYS A 92 -18.16 18.97 8.38
N THR A 93 -17.76 17.70 8.39
CA THR A 93 -18.70 16.59 8.17
C THR A 93 -19.70 16.44 9.29
N PHE A 94 -19.26 16.53 10.54
CA PHE A 94 -20.18 16.37 11.68
C PHE A 94 -21.14 17.55 11.84
N ASP A 95 -20.68 18.76 11.58
CA ASP A 95 -21.54 19.94 11.67
C ASP A 95 -22.59 19.96 10.56
N ILE A 96 -22.23 19.46 9.36
CA ILE A 96 -23.20 19.28 8.27
C ILE A 96 -24.21 18.17 8.61
N LEU A 97 -23.75 17.02 9.12
CA LEU A 97 -24.63 15.94 9.55
C LEU A 97 -25.55 16.36 10.73
N ALA A 98 -25.03 17.21 11.61
CA ALA A 98 -25.82 17.81 12.69
C ALA A 98 -26.76 18.95 12.22
N GLN A 99 -26.72 19.26 10.91
CA GLN A 99 -27.54 20.29 10.30
C GLN A 99 -27.34 21.72 10.91
N TYR A 100 -26.10 22.00 11.35
CA TYR A 100 -25.74 23.36 11.81
C TYR A 100 -25.58 24.34 10.67
N TYR A 101 -25.44 23.87 9.43
CA TYR A 101 -25.35 24.70 8.23
C TYR A 101 -26.57 24.49 7.32
N ASP A 102 -27.07 25.57 6.72
CA ASP A 102 -28.04 25.51 5.63
C ASP A 102 -27.31 25.20 4.32
N CYS A 103 -27.40 23.94 3.89
CA CYS A 103 -26.76 23.44 2.68
C CYS A 103 -27.68 23.47 1.45
N ASP A 104 -28.86 24.05 1.52
CA ASP A 104 -29.84 24.02 0.43
C ASP A 104 -29.39 24.78 -0.83
N LYS A 105 -28.43 25.70 -0.68
CA LYS A 105 -27.87 26.52 -1.77
C LYS A 105 -26.49 26.10 -2.23
N ASP A 106 -25.90 25.11 -1.56
CA ASP A 106 -24.54 24.68 -1.82
C ASP A 106 -24.47 23.59 -2.88
N GLU A 107 -23.23 23.21 -3.22
CA GLU A 107 -22.97 22.07 -4.13
C GLU A 107 -23.75 20.82 -3.69
N GLN A 108 -24.29 20.09 -4.65
CA GLN A 108 -25.12 18.89 -4.42
C GLN A 108 -24.54 17.91 -3.40
N THR A 109 -23.21 17.90 -3.22
CA THR A 109 -22.52 16.99 -2.29
C THR A 109 -22.85 17.29 -0.83
N TRP A 110 -22.85 18.58 -0.41
CA TRP A 110 -23.12 18.98 0.96
C TRP A 110 -24.59 18.85 1.30
N GLN A 111 -25.46 19.24 0.37
CA GLN A 111 -26.90 19.04 0.49
C GLN A 111 -27.25 17.56 0.68
N LYS A 112 -26.67 16.67 -0.13
CA LYS A 112 -26.87 15.22 0.02
C LYS A 112 -26.31 14.69 1.35
N LEU A 113 -25.19 15.22 1.82
CA LEU A 113 -24.63 14.83 3.10
C LEU A 113 -25.55 15.27 4.26
N SER A 114 -26.08 16.49 4.25
CA SER A 114 -27.00 16.99 5.28
C SER A 114 -28.31 16.22 5.34
N THR A 115 -28.74 15.63 4.22
CA THR A 115 -29.93 14.77 4.13
C THR A 115 -29.63 13.29 4.32
N PHE A 116 -28.40 12.91 4.74
CA PHE A 116 -27.95 11.54 4.96
C PHE A 116 -28.00 10.64 3.71
N ASP A 117 -27.91 11.22 2.51
CA ASP A 117 -27.88 10.46 1.26
C ASP A 117 -26.65 9.56 1.21
N GLN A 118 -26.86 8.26 1.02
CA GLN A 118 -25.80 7.25 0.99
C GLN A 118 -24.82 7.43 -0.17
N THR A 119 -25.25 8.07 -1.27
CA THR A 119 -24.38 8.31 -2.43
C THR A 119 -23.34 9.40 -2.17
N ALA A 120 -23.66 10.39 -1.35
CA ALA A 120 -22.74 11.46 -0.94
C ALA A 120 -21.67 10.96 0.04
N LYS A 121 -22.02 9.98 0.88
CA LYS A 121 -21.08 9.40 1.86
C LYS A 121 -19.86 8.74 1.21
N LYS A 122 -20.02 8.07 0.07
CA LYS A 122 -18.91 7.31 -0.57
C LYS A 122 -17.71 8.18 -0.94
N GLY A 123 -17.90 9.39 -1.44
CA GLY A 123 -16.81 10.28 -1.86
C GLY A 123 -16.12 10.99 -0.70
N GLN A 124 -16.90 11.53 0.24
CA GLN A 124 -16.39 12.35 1.35
C GLN A 124 -15.78 11.52 2.48
N VAL A 125 -16.27 10.31 2.70
CA VAL A 125 -15.94 9.47 3.85
C VAL A 125 -14.91 8.39 3.52
N SER A 126 -14.77 7.99 2.23
CA SER A 126 -13.75 7.03 1.81
C SER A 126 -12.32 7.55 2.05
N GLY A 127 -12.09 8.84 1.85
CA GLY A 127 -10.81 9.48 2.15
C GLY A 127 -10.45 9.42 3.63
N LEU A 128 -11.44 9.61 4.51
CA LEU A 128 -11.27 9.49 5.96
C LEU A 128 -10.82 8.06 6.35
N TRP A 129 -11.53 7.03 5.87
CA TRP A 129 -11.19 5.64 6.13
C TRP A 129 -9.74 5.33 5.77
N SER A 130 -9.35 5.60 4.53
CA SER A 130 -8.00 5.34 4.06
C SER A 130 -6.93 6.08 4.86
N LYS A 131 -7.17 7.35 5.18
CA LYS A 131 -6.23 8.17 5.95
C LYS A 131 -6.08 7.68 7.39
N VAL A 132 -7.17 7.32 8.05
CA VAL A 132 -7.11 6.79 9.44
C VAL A 132 -6.35 5.47 9.48
N TYR A 133 -6.62 4.54 8.56
CA TYR A 133 -5.88 3.26 8.54
C TYR A 133 -4.41 3.42 8.16
N THR A 134 -4.05 4.38 7.30
CA THR A 134 -2.64 4.74 7.07
C THR A 134 -1.97 5.24 8.35
N LEU A 135 -2.65 6.11 9.10
CA LEU A 135 -2.11 6.59 10.38
C LEU A 135 -2.03 5.50 11.44
N LEU A 136 -2.98 4.55 11.46
CA LEU A 136 -2.93 3.39 12.36
C LEU A 136 -1.69 2.53 12.09
N VAL A 137 -1.32 2.32 10.82
CA VAL A 137 -0.06 1.64 10.47
C VAL A 137 1.14 2.40 11.05
N ASN A 138 1.23 3.72 10.83
CA ASN A 138 2.33 4.53 11.35
C ASN A 138 2.41 4.50 12.89
N VAL A 139 1.27 4.60 13.56
CA VAL A 139 1.19 4.53 15.03
C VAL A 139 1.61 3.15 15.54
N ASN A 140 1.15 2.06 14.91
CA ASN A 140 1.55 0.71 15.25
C ASN A 140 3.05 0.48 15.03
N THR A 141 3.63 1.01 13.94
CA THR A 141 5.08 0.99 13.71
C THR A 141 5.86 1.65 14.86
N ILE A 142 5.37 2.81 15.36
CA ILE A 142 6.00 3.47 16.51
C ILE A 142 5.91 2.59 17.77
N ILE A 143 4.76 1.97 18.04
CA ILE A 143 4.55 1.09 19.20
C ILE A 143 5.47 -0.12 19.13
N GLU A 144 5.53 -0.79 17.97
CA GLU A 144 6.39 -1.94 17.71
C GLU A 144 7.88 -1.57 17.85
N ALA A 145 8.30 -0.44 17.27
CA ALA A 145 9.67 0.06 17.39
C ALA A 145 10.04 0.38 18.83
N CYS A 146 9.14 0.92 19.66
CA CYS A 146 9.38 1.15 21.07
C CYS A 146 9.69 -0.16 21.81
N ASP A 147 9.01 -1.26 21.46
CA ASP A 147 9.25 -2.56 22.10
C ASP A 147 10.51 -3.25 21.60
N GLU A 148 10.78 -3.14 20.31
CA GLU A 148 11.93 -3.78 19.66
C GLU A 148 13.26 -3.09 19.98
N ARG A 149 13.24 -1.78 20.25
CA ARG A 149 14.44 -0.93 20.41
C ARG A 149 14.43 -0.17 21.74
N LYS A 150 14.08 -0.86 22.80
CA LYS A 150 14.02 -0.29 24.16
C LYS A 150 15.34 0.34 24.61
N GLU A 151 16.46 -0.15 24.12
CA GLU A 151 17.80 0.35 24.44
C GLU A 151 18.08 1.74 23.86
N VAL A 152 17.35 2.16 22.81
CA VAL A 152 17.47 3.49 22.20
C VAL A 152 16.79 4.56 23.05
N LEU A 153 15.76 4.19 23.79
CA LEU A 153 14.95 5.09 24.61
C LEU A 153 15.33 4.95 26.10
N ASN A 154 15.47 6.08 26.80
CA ASN A 154 15.45 6.00 28.25
C ASN A 154 14.06 5.64 28.77
N SER A 155 13.95 5.22 30.04
CA SER A 155 12.69 4.75 30.61
C SER A 155 11.55 5.78 30.53
N GLU A 156 11.83 7.04 30.72
CA GLU A 156 10.84 8.11 30.66
C GLU A 156 10.27 8.28 29.25
N TYR A 157 11.14 8.44 28.26
CA TYR A 157 10.73 8.59 26.87
C TYR A 157 10.03 7.35 26.30
N TYR A 158 10.45 6.15 26.72
CA TYR A 158 9.75 4.93 26.35
C TYR A 158 8.29 4.97 26.79
N HIS A 159 8.03 5.32 28.03
CA HIS A 159 6.65 5.35 28.54
C HIS A 159 5.82 6.49 27.92
N VAL A 160 6.41 7.66 27.70
CA VAL A 160 5.72 8.80 27.10
C VAL A 160 5.38 8.50 25.64
N ILE A 161 6.37 8.16 24.81
CA ILE A 161 6.18 7.94 23.38
C ILE A 161 5.21 6.78 23.12
N LYS A 162 5.43 5.65 23.81
CA LYS A 162 4.54 4.50 23.66
C LYS A 162 3.14 4.78 24.18
N GLY A 163 3.02 5.51 25.31
CA GLY A 163 1.73 5.91 25.86
C GLY A 163 0.94 6.83 24.91
N GLU A 164 1.61 7.82 24.33
CA GLU A 164 0.99 8.70 23.33
C GLU A 164 0.58 7.94 22.06
N ALA A 165 1.44 7.05 21.55
CA ALA A 165 1.12 6.23 20.39
C ALA A 165 -0.09 5.31 20.67
N LEU A 166 -0.17 4.70 21.84
CA LEU A 166 -1.33 3.89 22.26
C LEU A 166 -2.61 4.74 22.36
N ALA A 167 -2.52 5.95 22.90
CA ALA A 167 -3.64 6.88 22.97
C ALA A 167 -4.11 7.31 21.57
N LEU A 168 -3.18 7.59 20.65
CA LEU A 168 -3.48 7.91 19.26
C LEU A 168 -4.14 6.72 18.53
N ARG A 169 -3.68 5.49 18.77
CA ARG A 169 -4.32 4.28 18.24
C ARG A 169 -5.77 4.17 18.69
N GLY A 170 -6.03 4.37 19.98
CA GLY A 170 -7.38 4.37 20.51
C GLY A 170 -8.25 5.48 19.94
N LEU A 171 -7.72 6.70 19.82
CA LEU A 171 -8.40 7.84 19.24
C LEU A 171 -8.78 7.57 17.76
N LEU A 172 -7.86 7.07 16.95
CA LEU A 172 -8.08 6.79 15.54
C LEU A 172 -9.16 5.71 15.34
N HIS A 173 -9.15 4.64 16.12
CA HIS A 173 -10.21 3.64 16.07
C HIS A 173 -11.55 4.22 16.53
N PHE A 174 -11.56 5.05 17.57
CA PHE A 174 -12.78 5.72 18.00
C PHE A 174 -13.38 6.63 16.91
N GLU A 175 -12.54 7.35 16.15
CA GLU A 175 -13.01 8.17 15.03
C GLU A 175 -13.64 7.33 13.91
N VAL A 176 -13.04 6.18 13.58
CA VAL A 176 -13.64 5.25 12.62
C VAL A 176 -14.98 4.73 13.15
N PHE A 177 -15.02 4.31 14.41
CA PHE A 177 -16.26 3.85 15.04
C PHE A 177 -17.36 4.94 15.04
N ARG A 178 -17.01 6.18 15.39
CA ARG A 178 -17.94 7.30 15.45
C ARG A 178 -18.57 7.62 14.08
N VAL A 179 -17.81 7.42 12.99
CA VAL A 179 -18.27 7.73 11.61
C VAL A 179 -19.00 6.57 10.96
N PHE A 180 -18.53 5.35 11.18
CA PHE A 180 -18.95 4.16 10.44
C PHE A 180 -19.69 3.13 11.30
N GLY A 181 -19.56 3.23 12.62
CA GLY A 181 -20.18 2.29 13.55
C GLY A 181 -21.69 2.47 13.65
N PRO A 182 -22.39 1.44 14.11
CA PRO A 182 -23.82 1.53 14.41
C PRO A 182 -24.06 2.40 15.64
N ILE A 183 -25.30 2.82 15.83
CA ILE A 183 -25.71 3.46 17.08
C ILE A 183 -25.72 2.37 18.17
N TYR A 184 -24.76 2.45 19.10
CA TYR A 184 -24.54 1.43 20.12
C TYR A 184 -25.77 1.03 20.91
N SER A 185 -26.67 1.99 21.23
CA SER A 185 -27.93 1.69 21.93
C SER A 185 -28.97 0.94 21.10
N VAL A 186 -28.78 0.85 19.79
CA VAL A 186 -29.72 0.19 18.85
C VAL A 186 -29.17 -1.16 18.39
N ASP A 187 -27.89 -1.21 18.08
CA ASP A 187 -27.25 -2.40 17.54
C ASP A 187 -25.78 -2.50 18.02
N PRO A 188 -25.58 -3.02 19.25
CA PRO A 188 -24.24 -3.13 19.84
C PRO A 188 -23.39 -4.28 19.30
N GLU A 189 -24.00 -5.22 18.58
CA GLU A 189 -23.35 -6.47 18.15
C GLU A 189 -22.85 -6.44 16.69
N THR A 190 -23.22 -5.42 15.92
CA THR A 190 -22.78 -5.32 14.52
C THR A 190 -21.30 -5.00 14.43
N GLU A 191 -20.53 -5.88 13.81
CA GLU A 191 -19.15 -5.64 13.42
C GLU A 191 -19.08 -4.53 12.38
N CYS A 192 -18.35 -3.44 12.65
CA CYS A 192 -18.35 -2.26 11.80
C CYS A 192 -16.98 -1.84 11.29
N MET A 193 -15.90 -2.28 11.94
CA MET A 193 -14.53 -1.92 11.57
C MET A 193 -13.52 -2.97 12.02
N PRO A 194 -12.45 -3.23 11.26
CA PRO A 194 -11.34 -4.03 11.73
C PRO A 194 -10.53 -3.27 12.79
N TYR A 195 -10.21 -3.93 13.89
CA TYR A 195 -9.31 -3.39 14.91
C TYR A 195 -7.87 -3.75 14.55
N SER A 196 -7.03 -2.74 14.24
CA SER A 196 -5.66 -2.90 13.78
C SER A 196 -4.67 -2.68 14.92
N GLU A 197 -3.91 -3.73 15.29
CA GLU A 197 -2.88 -3.69 16.34
C GLU A 197 -1.46 -3.84 15.80
N SER A 198 -1.29 -4.13 14.51
CA SER A 198 0.00 -4.34 13.86
C SER A 198 0.22 -3.35 12.72
N SER A 199 1.49 -3.04 12.46
CA SER A 199 1.94 -2.34 11.26
C SER A 199 1.83 -3.20 10.01
N ASP A 200 1.79 -4.54 10.13
CA ASP A 200 1.62 -5.46 9.00
C ASP A 200 0.16 -5.50 8.53
N LEU A 201 -0.09 -4.97 7.34
CA LEU A 201 -1.41 -4.99 6.68
C LEU A 201 -1.90 -6.39 6.30
N LYS A 202 -1.05 -7.41 6.36
CA LYS A 202 -1.39 -8.80 6.01
C LYS A 202 -1.94 -9.60 7.20
N VAL A 203 -1.77 -9.10 8.40
CA VAL A 203 -2.33 -9.72 9.61
C VAL A 203 -3.78 -9.29 9.74
N ARG A 204 -4.69 -10.14 9.29
CA ARG A 204 -6.14 -10.04 9.48
C ARG A 204 -6.62 -11.21 10.30
#